data_ab6535e68565904b02aa3edad554df69
#
_entry.id   ab6535e68565904b02aa3edad554df69
#
_cell.length_a   1.000
_cell.length_b   1.000
_cell.length_c   1.000
_cell.angle_alpha   90.00
_cell.angle_beta   90.00
_cell.angle_gamma   90.00
#
_symmetry.space_group_name_H-M   'P 1'
#
loop_
_entity.id
_entity.type
_entity.pdbx_description
1 polymer ?
#
loop_
_entity_poly.entity_id
_entity_poly.type
_entity_poly.pdbx_seq_one_letter_code
_entity_poly.pdbx_strand_id
1 'polypeptide(L)'
;MDGFFRTVDALSSHQSRNGKLEILQDSHSGYFAIITCVSYFLILVGLWSEMPIDGWPVISLGFILSRSLYGLSILWFPHTRESKCSLYVSEGKSKAAVTVILVLYTVLCACFMLRWNLTVGLGCLAGAVIAFLYYCWVAFKHFGGITEDIASFFVQVCEILIPLMALIIYRMPSDFSAM
;
A
#
# COMPACT_ATOMS: atom_id res chain seq x y z
N MET A 1 10.55 -2.89 -3.13
CA MET A 1 10.35 -3.92 -4.17
C MET A 1 10.64 -5.33 -3.67
N ASP A 2 11.75 -5.59 -2.97
CA ASP A 2 12.11 -6.92 -2.48
C ASP A 2 10.99 -7.60 -1.68
N GLY A 3 10.43 -6.93 -0.68
CA GLY A 3 9.31 -7.46 0.10
C GLY A 3 8.04 -7.74 -0.74
N PHE A 4 7.81 -6.99 -1.83
CA PHE A 4 6.72 -7.27 -2.76
C PHE A 4 6.92 -8.63 -3.44
N PHE A 5 8.11 -8.91 -3.96
CA PHE A 5 8.43 -10.16 -4.62
C PHE A 5 8.27 -11.36 -3.70
N ARG A 6 8.86 -11.28 -2.50
CA ARG A 6 8.77 -12.35 -1.50
C ARG A 6 7.33 -12.62 -1.09
N THR A 7 6.52 -11.57 -0.91
CA THR A 7 5.11 -11.72 -0.54
C THR A 7 4.31 -12.39 -1.66
N VAL A 8 4.56 -12.02 -2.93
CA VAL A 8 3.89 -12.64 -4.08
C VAL A 8 4.26 -14.12 -4.22
N ASP A 9 5.55 -14.47 -4.09
CA ASP A 9 6.00 -15.86 -4.13
C ASP A 9 5.41 -16.68 -2.98
N ALA A 10 5.41 -16.12 -1.77
CA ALA A 10 4.80 -16.77 -0.61
C ALA A 10 3.29 -17.00 -0.80
N LEU A 11 2.56 -16.04 -1.38
CA LEU A 11 1.13 -16.17 -1.65
C LEU A 11 0.84 -17.23 -2.71
N SER A 12 1.67 -17.32 -3.75
CA SER A 12 1.51 -18.27 -4.87
C SER A 12 1.94 -19.71 -4.53
N SER A 13 2.72 -19.90 -3.47
CA SER A 13 3.30 -21.21 -3.11
C SER A 13 2.30 -22.26 -2.62
N HIS A 14 1.04 -21.89 -2.34
CA HIS A 14 0.01 -22.76 -1.74
C HIS A 14 0.44 -23.52 -0.46
N GLN A 15 1.52 -23.08 0.18
CA GLN A 15 2.05 -23.69 1.40
C GLN A 15 1.25 -23.32 2.64
N SER A 16 1.49 -24.06 3.73
CA SER A 16 1.01 -23.72 5.05
C SER A 16 1.56 -22.36 5.50
N ARG A 17 0.96 -21.78 6.53
CA ARG A 17 1.38 -20.47 7.07
C ARG A 17 2.88 -20.41 7.42
N ASN A 18 3.42 -21.46 8.03
CA ASN A 18 4.84 -21.52 8.39
C ASN A 18 5.72 -21.59 7.14
N GLY A 19 5.35 -22.40 6.15
CA GLY A 19 6.09 -22.46 4.89
C GLY A 19 6.08 -21.16 4.12
N LYS A 20 4.98 -20.38 4.18
CA LYS A 20 4.94 -19.02 3.60
C LYS A 20 5.88 -18.05 4.31
N LEU A 21 6.01 -18.15 5.63
CA LEU A 21 6.95 -17.33 6.40
C LEU A 21 8.41 -17.69 6.07
N GLU A 22 8.71 -18.96 5.83
CA GLU A 22 10.05 -19.39 5.37
C GLU A 22 10.39 -18.81 4.00
N ILE A 23 9.43 -18.78 3.06
CA ILE A 23 9.63 -18.16 1.74
C ILE A 23 9.91 -16.67 1.85
N LEU A 24 9.27 -15.94 2.78
CA LEU A 24 9.58 -14.52 3.02
C LEU A 24 11.04 -14.30 3.45
N GLN A 25 11.67 -15.28 4.07
CA GLN A 25 13.08 -15.19 4.51
C GLN A 25 14.06 -15.65 3.43
N ASP A 26 13.59 -16.38 2.41
CA ASP A 26 14.44 -16.83 1.31
C ASP A 26 14.84 -15.64 0.42
N SER A 27 16.11 -15.60 0.04
CA SER A 27 16.65 -14.57 -0.85
C SER A 27 16.39 -14.86 -2.33
N HIS A 28 15.87 -16.03 -2.68
CA HIS A 28 15.63 -16.43 -4.05
C HIS A 28 14.22 -15.99 -4.49
N SER A 29 14.15 -15.24 -5.58
CA SER A 29 12.88 -14.85 -6.20
C SER A 29 12.38 -15.95 -7.13
N GLY A 30 11.14 -16.37 -6.96
CA GLY A 30 10.49 -17.33 -7.83
C GLY A 30 10.03 -16.73 -9.17
N TYR A 31 9.63 -17.60 -10.09
CA TYR A 31 9.11 -17.18 -11.40
C TYR A 31 7.85 -16.28 -11.29
N PHE A 32 7.01 -16.53 -10.29
CA PHE A 32 5.80 -15.73 -10.06
C PHE A 32 6.12 -14.29 -9.68
N ALA A 33 7.15 -14.06 -8.86
CA ALA A 33 7.61 -12.72 -8.52
C ALA A 33 8.04 -11.95 -9.77
N ILE A 34 8.79 -12.59 -10.68
CA ILE A 34 9.27 -11.95 -11.91
C ILE A 34 8.11 -11.58 -12.83
N ILE A 35 7.17 -12.49 -13.07
CA ILE A 35 6.00 -12.24 -13.91
C ILE A 35 5.15 -11.10 -13.32
N THR A 36 4.90 -11.13 -12.02
CA THR A 36 4.12 -10.10 -11.33
C THR A 36 4.82 -8.75 -11.35
N CYS A 37 6.17 -8.74 -11.26
CA CYS A 37 6.96 -7.52 -11.40
C CYS A 37 6.79 -6.87 -12.78
N VAL A 38 6.96 -7.65 -13.83
CA VAL A 38 6.80 -7.16 -15.21
C VAL A 38 5.37 -6.65 -15.41
N SER A 39 4.36 -7.41 -14.96
CA SER A 39 2.96 -7.01 -15.04
C SER A 39 2.68 -5.73 -14.26
N TYR A 40 3.25 -5.58 -13.05
CA TYR A 40 3.14 -4.38 -12.23
C TYR A 40 3.66 -3.15 -12.97
N PHE A 41 4.86 -3.21 -13.56
CA PHE A 41 5.42 -2.08 -14.30
C PHE A 41 4.63 -1.76 -15.59
N LEU A 42 4.14 -2.77 -16.31
CA LEU A 42 3.29 -2.55 -17.48
C LEU A 42 1.98 -1.84 -17.11
N ILE A 43 1.35 -2.24 -16.01
CA ILE A 43 0.15 -1.58 -15.48
C ILE A 43 0.47 -0.14 -15.09
N LEU A 44 1.57 0.10 -14.38
CA LEU A 44 1.99 1.45 -14.00
C LEU A 44 2.21 2.34 -15.23
N VAL A 45 2.96 1.87 -16.22
CA VAL A 45 3.19 2.63 -17.46
C VAL A 45 1.86 2.95 -18.14
N GLY A 46 0.92 1.98 -18.22
CA GLY A 46 -0.40 2.21 -18.77
C GLY A 46 -1.20 3.26 -17.99
N LEU A 47 -1.22 3.18 -16.66
CA LEU A 47 -1.92 4.15 -15.82
C LEU A 47 -1.33 5.57 -15.94
N TRP A 48 0.00 5.67 -15.94
CA TRP A 48 0.67 6.97 -16.01
C TRP A 48 0.59 7.62 -17.39
N SER A 49 0.60 6.83 -18.47
CA SER A 49 0.46 7.36 -19.83
C SER A 49 -0.91 7.98 -20.10
N GLU A 50 -1.94 7.50 -19.42
CA GLU A 50 -3.33 7.95 -19.59
C GLU A 50 -3.73 9.04 -18.57
N MET A 51 -2.86 9.37 -17.61
CA MET A 51 -3.18 10.28 -16.51
C MET A 51 -3.16 11.74 -16.98
N PRO A 52 -4.26 12.51 -16.79
CA PRO A 52 -4.27 13.93 -17.04
C PRO A 52 -3.34 14.69 -16.09
N ILE A 53 -2.78 15.81 -16.57
CA ILE A 53 -1.82 16.62 -15.80
C ILE A 53 -2.40 17.06 -14.45
N ASP A 54 -3.68 17.38 -14.40
CA ASP A 54 -4.38 17.80 -13.17
C ASP A 54 -4.49 16.69 -12.11
N GLY A 55 -4.30 15.43 -12.49
CA GLY A 55 -4.30 14.29 -11.56
C GLY A 55 -2.98 14.09 -10.81
N TRP A 56 -1.87 14.61 -11.33
CA TRP A 56 -0.54 14.39 -10.77
C TRP A 56 -0.37 14.84 -9.31
N PRO A 57 -0.85 16.04 -8.89
CA PRO A 57 -0.72 16.47 -7.51
C PRO A 57 -1.43 15.53 -6.52
N VAL A 58 -2.63 15.05 -6.89
CA VAL A 58 -3.41 14.14 -6.02
C VAL A 58 -2.70 12.80 -5.87
N ILE A 59 -2.16 12.25 -6.97
CA ILE A 59 -1.42 10.98 -6.95
C ILE A 59 -0.12 11.11 -6.15
N SER A 60 0.59 12.23 -6.29
CA SER A 60 1.82 12.50 -5.51
C SER A 60 1.55 12.49 -4.01
N LEU A 61 0.42 13.07 -3.58
CA LEU A 61 -0.04 13.00 -2.18
C LEU A 61 -0.41 11.56 -1.78
N GLY A 62 -0.94 10.77 -2.71
CA GLY A 62 -1.23 9.35 -2.50
C GLY A 62 0.01 8.52 -2.15
N PHE A 63 1.17 8.83 -2.72
CA PHE A 63 2.44 8.19 -2.34
C PHE A 63 2.83 8.50 -0.89
N ILE A 64 2.66 9.74 -0.44
CA ILE A 64 2.95 10.11 0.94
C ILE A 64 1.95 9.42 1.88
N LEU A 65 0.68 9.40 1.50
CA LEU A 65 -0.40 8.73 2.25
C LEU A 65 -0.11 7.24 2.46
N SER A 66 0.27 6.53 1.39
CA SER A 66 0.59 5.09 1.47
C SER A 66 1.77 4.80 2.40
N ARG A 67 2.81 5.66 2.39
CA ARG A 67 3.97 5.54 3.28
C ARG A 67 3.60 5.82 4.75
N SER A 68 2.73 6.79 5.00
CA SER A 68 2.24 7.09 6.36
C SER A 68 1.41 5.93 6.92
N LEU A 69 0.52 5.35 6.11
CA LEU A 69 -0.26 4.16 6.49
C LEU A 69 0.61 2.93 6.72
N TYR A 70 1.64 2.73 5.88
CA TYR A 70 2.67 1.71 6.08
C TYR A 70 3.33 1.84 7.46
N GLY A 71 3.82 3.04 7.79
CA GLY A 71 4.44 3.30 9.08
C GLY A 71 3.49 3.08 10.26
N LEU A 72 2.24 3.52 10.15
CA LEU A 72 1.21 3.28 11.17
C LEU A 72 0.92 1.80 11.36
N SER A 73 0.84 1.03 10.27
CA SER A 73 0.58 -0.41 10.36
C SER A 73 1.69 -1.14 11.11
N ILE A 74 2.95 -0.80 10.86
CA ILE A 74 4.09 -1.38 11.57
C ILE A 74 4.08 -1.02 13.07
N LEU A 75 3.63 0.17 13.45
CA LEU A 75 3.64 0.59 14.84
C LEU A 75 2.51 -0.01 15.69
N TRP A 76 1.37 -0.31 15.07
CA TRP A 76 0.15 -0.64 15.82
C TRP A 76 -0.35 -2.06 15.68
N PHE A 77 -0.03 -2.75 14.58
CA PHE A 77 -0.50 -4.12 14.40
C PHE A 77 0.45 -5.16 15.00
N PRO A 78 -0.08 -6.32 15.37
CA PRO A 78 0.73 -7.42 15.89
C PRO A 78 1.67 -7.96 14.80
N HIS A 79 2.95 -8.08 15.16
CA HIS A 79 3.98 -8.65 14.31
C HIS A 79 4.02 -10.17 14.42
N THR A 80 4.46 -10.83 13.34
CA THR A 80 4.83 -12.24 13.42
C THR A 80 6.11 -12.41 14.27
N ARG A 81 6.31 -13.60 14.85
CA ARG A 81 7.50 -13.89 15.69
C ARG A 81 8.82 -13.71 14.94
N GLU A 82 8.80 -13.75 13.61
CA GLU A 82 9.96 -13.69 12.73
C GLU A 82 10.22 -12.28 12.18
N SER A 83 9.37 -11.31 12.51
CA SER A 83 9.52 -9.94 12.03
C SER A 83 10.68 -9.24 12.73
N LYS A 84 11.63 -8.75 11.93
CA LYS A 84 12.75 -7.91 12.41
C LYS A 84 12.26 -6.56 12.95
N CYS A 85 11.07 -6.13 12.52
CA CYS A 85 10.47 -4.86 12.92
C CYS A 85 10.15 -4.79 14.42
N SER A 86 9.92 -5.92 15.08
CA SER A 86 9.70 -5.96 16.52
C SER A 86 10.89 -5.41 17.33
N LEU A 87 12.10 -5.47 16.75
CA LEU A 87 13.33 -4.96 17.36
C LEU A 87 13.47 -3.43 17.25
N TYR A 88 12.84 -2.82 16.25
CA TYR A 88 12.94 -1.38 15.99
C TYR A 88 11.77 -0.57 16.58
N VAL A 89 10.68 -1.23 16.97
CA VAL A 89 9.56 -0.56 17.62
C VAL A 89 9.96 -0.24 19.06
N SER A 90 10.57 0.93 19.24
CA SER A 90 10.90 1.47 20.56
C SER A 90 9.63 1.65 21.37
N GLU A 91 9.62 1.11 22.59
CA GLU A 91 8.54 1.32 23.53
C GLU A 91 8.63 2.73 24.14
N GLY A 92 7.47 3.35 24.39
CA GLY A 92 7.38 4.58 25.16
C GLY A 92 7.21 5.86 24.34
N LYS A 93 7.84 6.96 24.81
CA LYS A 93 7.64 8.32 24.28
C LYS A 93 7.98 8.46 22.78
N SER A 94 8.97 7.73 22.29
CA SER A 94 9.37 7.73 20.89
C SER A 94 8.28 7.17 19.96
N LYS A 95 7.61 6.09 20.36
CA LYS A 95 6.49 5.49 19.61
C LYS A 95 5.33 6.47 19.48
N ALA A 96 4.97 7.17 20.56
CA ALA A 96 3.89 8.15 20.55
C ALA A 96 4.21 9.33 19.61
N ALA A 97 5.43 9.86 19.67
CA ALA A 97 5.84 10.96 18.81
C ALA A 97 5.79 10.57 17.31
N VAL A 98 6.32 9.40 16.95
CA VAL A 98 6.28 8.91 15.56
C VAL A 98 4.84 8.68 15.10
N THR A 99 3.98 8.12 15.94
CA THR A 99 2.56 7.94 15.65
C THR A 99 1.88 9.28 15.35
N VAL A 100 2.08 10.30 16.20
CA VAL A 100 1.48 11.61 16.00
C VAL A 100 1.93 12.23 14.68
N ILE A 101 3.21 12.13 14.35
CA ILE A 101 3.74 12.64 13.09
C ILE A 101 3.10 11.92 11.88
N LEU A 102 3.02 10.58 11.91
CA LEU A 102 2.43 9.81 10.80
C LEU A 102 0.93 10.07 10.65
N VAL A 103 0.19 10.20 11.75
CA VAL A 103 -1.22 10.59 11.72
C VAL A 103 -1.38 12.00 11.15
N LEU A 104 -0.54 12.95 11.56
CA LEU A 104 -0.55 14.30 11.02
C LEU A 104 -0.31 14.30 9.50
N TYR A 105 0.69 13.56 9.00
CA TYR A 105 0.92 13.40 7.55
C TYR A 105 -0.29 12.80 6.85
N THR A 106 -0.90 11.76 7.40
CA THR A 106 -2.09 11.11 6.83
C THR A 106 -3.24 12.10 6.69
N VAL A 107 -3.52 12.86 7.76
CA VAL A 107 -4.60 13.88 7.78
C VAL A 107 -4.31 15.02 6.82
N LEU A 108 -3.09 15.55 6.81
CA LEU A 108 -2.69 16.64 5.91
C LEU A 108 -2.83 16.20 4.44
N CYS A 109 -2.32 15.02 4.07
CA CYS A 109 -2.45 14.50 2.70
C CYS A 109 -3.92 14.35 2.31
N ALA A 110 -4.75 13.77 3.17
CA ALA A 110 -6.18 13.62 2.89
C ALA A 110 -6.86 14.98 2.70
N CYS A 111 -6.59 15.97 3.57
CA CYS A 111 -7.14 17.31 3.45
C CYS A 111 -6.72 17.99 2.14
N PHE A 112 -5.44 17.90 1.75
CA PHE A 112 -4.96 18.49 0.50
C PHE A 112 -5.54 17.81 -0.73
N MET A 113 -5.66 16.46 -0.74
CA MET A 113 -6.31 15.72 -1.83
C MET A 113 -7.77 16.17 -2.02
N LEU A 114 -8.52 16.32 -0.94
CA LEU A 114 -9.92 16.77 -0.97
C LEU A 114 -10.05 18.24 -1.39
N ARG A 115 -9.08 19.10 -1.00
CA ARG A 115 -9.07 20.52 -1.38
C ARG A 115 -8.72 20.76 -2.85
N TRP A 116 -7.89 19.91 -3.41
CA TRP A 116 -7.51 20.04 -4.82
C TRP A 116 -8.66 19.65 -5.76
N ASN A 117 -9.22 18.49 -5.55
CA ASN A 117 -10.39 17.99 -6.28
C ASN A 117 -11.14 17.01 -5.39
N LEU A 118 -12.36 17.39 -4.98
CA LEU A 118 -13.15 16.62 -4.02
C LEU A 118 -13.45 15.21 -4.54
N THR A 119 -13.89 15.09 -5.79
CA THR A 119 -14.33 13.82 -6.37
C THR A 119 -13.14 12.86 -6.56
N VAL A 120 -12.03 13.36 -7.15
CA VAL A 120 -10.82 12.57 -7.37
C VAL A 120 -10.16 12.24 -6.03
N GLY A 121 -10.11 13.20 -5.10
CA GLY A 121 -9.57 12.99 -3.75
C GLY A 121 -10.32 11.89 -2.99
N LEU A 122 -11.65 11.90 -3.02
CA LEU A 122 -12.46 10.84 -2.41
C LEU A 122 -12.19 9.47 -3.05
N GLY A 123 -12.07 9.41 -4.38
CA GLY A 123 -11.74 8.17 -5.06
C GLY A 123 -10.37 7.63 -4.69
N CYS A 124 -9.36 8.48 -4.63
CA CYS A 124 -8.00 8.09 -4.22
C CYS A 124 -7.97 7.61 -2.75
N LEU A 125 -8.69 8.29 -1.85
CA LEU A 125 -8.84 7.84 -0.47
C LEU A 125 -9.56 6.49 -0.37
N ALA A 126 -10.64 6.30 -1.15
CA ALA A 126 -11.32 5.01 -1.23
C ALA A 126 -10.37 3.91 -1.73
N GLY A 127 -9.58 4.18 -2.77
CA GLY A 127 -8.54 3.27 -3.26
C GLY A 127 -7.50 2.90 -2.18
N ALA A 128 -7.03 3.88 -1.41
CA ALA A 128 -6.12 3.65 -0.29
C ALA A 128 -6.75 2.80 0.81
N VAL A 129 -8.02 3.04 1.15
CA VAL A 129 -8.76 2.23 2.14
C VAL A 129 -8.96 0.80 1.65
N ILE A 130 -9.33 0.60 0.40
CA ILE A 130 -9.48 -0.74 -0.20
C ILE A 130 -8.15 -1.49 -0.15
N ALA A 131 -7.04 -0.83 -0.55
CA ALA A 131 -5.71 -1.41 -0.47
C ALA A 131 -5.34 -1.79 0.96
N PHE A 132 -5.67 -0.95 1.94
CA PHE A 132 -5.37 -1.20 3.35
C PHE A 132 -6.18 -2.37 3.92
N LEU A 133 -7.46 -2.47 3.60
CA LEU A 133 -8.31 -3.59 3.99
C LEU A 133 -7.84 -4.90 3.36
N TYR A 134 -7.47 -4.88 2.08
CA TYR A 134 -6.89 -6.04 1.40
C TYR A 134 -5.58 -6.48 2.06
N TYR A 135 -4.70 -5.53 2.36
CA TYR A 135 -3.45 -5.79 3.09
C TYR A 135 -3.70 -6.43 4.45
N CYS A 136 -4.60 -5.89 5.27
CA CYS A 136 -4.96 -6.47 6.55
C CYS A 136 -5.49 -7.90 6.39
N TRP A 137 -6.36 -8.13 5.41
CA TRP A 137 -6.90 -9.45 5.14
C TRP A 137 -5.79 -10.45 4.75
N VAL A 138 -4.87 -10.07 3.87
CA VAL A 138 -3.71 -10.91 3.48
C VAL A 138 -2.82 -11.19 4.69
N ALA A 139 -2.43 -10.17 5.45
CA ALA A 139 -1.53 -10.30 6.59
C ALA A 139 -2.08 -11.26 7.65
N PHE A 140 -3.33 -11.09 8.06
CA PHE A 140 -3.90 -11.92 9.12
C PHE A 140 -4.30 -13.32 8.64
N LYS A 141 -4.87 -13.45 7.43
CA LYS A 141 -5.32 -14.75 6.92
C LYS A 141 -4.17 -15.67 6.54
N HIS A 142 -3.18 -15.15 5.83
CA HIS A 142 -2.11 -15.98 5.25
C HIS A 142 -0.84 -16.06 6.09
N PHE A 143 -0.53 -15.00 6.84
CA PHE A 143 0.71 -14.91 7.63
C PHE A 143 0.48 -14.79 9.14
N GLY A 144 -0.72 -14.34 9.55
CA GLY A 144 -1.17 -14.20 10.93
C GLY A 144 -0.53 -13.11 11.74
N GLY A 145 -0.05 -12.11 11.03
CA GLY A 145 0.53 -10.89 11.57
C GLY A 145 1.28 -10.14 10.48
N ILE A 146 1.85 -9.01 10.84
CA ILE A 146 2.54 -8.13 9.91
C ILE A 146 4.04 -8.44 9.91
N THR A 147 4.63 -8.43 8.71
CA THR A 147 6.07 -8.38 8.46
C THR A 147 6.40 -7.16 7.61
N GLU A 148 7.66 -6.76 7.57
CA GLU A 148 8.15 -5.66 6.72
C GLU A 148 7.87 -5.91 5.23
N ASP A 149 7.97 -7.17 4.80
CA ASP A 149 7.76 -7.57 3.40
C ASP A 149 6.30 -7.40 3.00
N ILE A 150 5.36 -7.88 3.85
CA ILE A 150 3.92 -7.73 3.60
C ILE A 150 3.50 -6.25 3.64
N ALA A 151 4.09 -5.45 4.54
CA ALA A 151 3.83 -4.02 4.58
C ALA A 151 4.39 -3.32 3.32
N SER A 152 5.54 -3.77 2.78
CA SER A 152 6.05 -3.29 1.49
C SER A 152 5.13 -3.67 0.32
N PHE A 153 4.53 -4.86 0.34
CA PHE A 153 3.52 -5.29 -0.63
C PHE A 153 2.31 -4.34 -0.65
N PHE A 154 1.82 -3.92 0.52
CA PHE A 154 0.73 -2.95 0.63
C PHE A 154 1.03 -1.65 -0.12
N VAL A 155 2.26 -1.12 0.01
CA VAL A 155 2.64 0.12 -0.68
C VAL A 155 2.54 -0.03 -2.19
N GLN A 156 2.99 -1.14 -2.76
CA GLN A 156 2.91 -1.40 -4.20
C GLN A 156 1.45 -1.54 -4.67
N VAL A 157 0.58 -2.15 -3.87
CA VAL A 157 -0.86 -2.21 -4.15
C VAL A 157 -1.48 -0.82 -4.14
N CYS A 158 -1.11 0.06 -3.21
CA CYS A 158 -1.55 1.47 -3.20
C CYS A 158 -1.09 2.22 -4.45
N GLU A 159 0.16 1.98 -4.90
CA GLU A 159 0.74 2.63 -6.09
C GLU A 159 -0.02 2.29 -7.39
N ILE A 160 -0.76 1.18 -7.43
CA ILE A 160 -1.67 0.84 -8.53
C ILE A 160 -3.09 1.38 -8.26
N LEU A 161 -3.66 1.13 -7.08
CA LEU A 161 -5.07 1.41 -6.82
C LEU A 161 -5.37 2.90 -6.78
N ILE A 162 -4.48 3.74 -6.24
CA ILE A 162 -4.71 5.18 -6.15
C ILE A 162 -4.77 5.81 -7.53
N PRO A 163 -3.78 5.63 -8.44
CA PRO A 163 -3.88 6.15 -9.81
C PRO A 163 -5.03 5.54 -10.60
N LEU A 164 -5.33 4.25 -10.40
CA LEU A 164 -6.45 3.59 -11.07
C LEU A 164 -7.79 4.27 -10.71
N MET A 165 -8.03 4.51 -9.42
CA MET A 165 -9.25 5.20 -8.97
C MET A 165 -9.31 6.64 -9.49
N ALA A 166 -8.19 7.35 -9.50
CA ALA A 166 -8.12 8.68 -10.10
C ALA A 166 -8.50 8.64 -11.59
N LEU A 167 -7.91 7.72 -12.35
CA LEU A 167 -8.17 7.59 -13.79
C LEU A 167 -9.63 7.23 -14.09
N ILE A 168 -10.21 6.31 -13.32
CA ILE A 168 -11.63 5.93 -13.46
C ILE A 168 -12.50 7.18 -13.31
N ILE A 169 -12.25 8.00 -12.28
CA ILE A 169 -13.05 9.20 -12.02
C ILE A 169 -12.86 10.25 -13.12
N TYR A 170 -11.64 10.46 -13.60
CA TYR A 170 -11.40 11.38 -14.70
C TYR A 170 -12.05 10.94 -16.02
N ARG A 171 -12.27 9.65 -16.21
CA ARG A 171 -12.96 9.10 -17.40
C ARG A 171 -14.46 8.96 -17.24
N MET A 172 -15.02 9.14 -16.04
CA MET A 172 -16.46 9.18 -15.87
C MET A 172 -17.06 10.42 -16.55
N PRO A 173 -18.22 10.30 -17.25
CA PRO A 173 -18.91 11.45 -17.83
C PRO A 173 -19.19 12.51 -16.76
N SER A 174 -19.08 13.78 -17.16
CA SER A 174 -19.18 14.95 -16.27
C SER A 174 -20.50 15.11 -15.50
N ASP A 175 -21.51 14.31 -15.83
CA ASP A 175 -22.81 14.33 -15.14
C ASP A 175 -22.75 13.85 -13.68
N PHE A 176 -21.69 13.13 -13.29
CA PHE A 176 -21.51 12.66 -11.90
C PHE A 176 -20.62 13.60 -11.05
N SER A 177 -19.93 14.55 -11.65
CA SER A 177 -19.04 15.48 -10.94
C SER A 177 -19.72 16.76 -10.46
N ALA A 178 -21.04 16.92 -10.74
CA ALA A 178 -21.83 18.10 -10.40
C ALA A 178 -22.81 17.90 -9.23
N MET A 179 -22.80 16.73 -8.57
CA MET A 179 -23.48 16.49 -7.31
C MET A 179 -22.49 16.57 -6.13
#